data_cc8be42fd2b46525bb8aed9db61513ba
#
_entry.id   cc8be42fd2b46525bb8aed9db61513ba
#
_cell.length_a   1.000
_cell.length_b   1.000
_cell.length_c   1.000
_cell.angle_alpha   90.00
_cell.angle_beta   90.00
_cell.angle_gamma   90.00
#
_symmetry.space_group_name_H-M   'P 1'
#
loop_
_entity.id
_entity.type
_entity.pdbx_description
1 polymer ?
#
loop_
_entity_poly.entity_id
_entity_poly.type
_entity_poly.pdbx_seq_one_letter_code
_entity_poly.pdbx_strand_id
1 'polypeptide(L)'
;MAPVILQLAKTPGIEARLCVTAQHRQMLDQVLDIFEIKPDIDLDLMQPDQSLAQITAAIFTHLDPVLKSVQPDWLLAQGDTTTVMATALLAYYHHIRFGHVEAGLRTGDKWQPFPEEINRRVAGVAADLHFAPTEWSKQNLLRENVPAEQIIVTGNPVIDALHMIAKRAPSKDCLDLLQRIGLGETPSPDDPRLVVVTAHRRENFGAPLERICAALDRLATRYQEKLRIVYPVHLNPNVQEPVYRLLGDVPNITLTAPLDYLPMVHLMKRARLVLTDSGGLQEEAPGLGVPVLVMREVTERPEGLAAGTVR
;
A
#
# COMPACT_ATOMS: atom_id res chain seq x y z
N MET A 1 1.17 -8.38 4.75
CA MET A 1 1.37 -9.57 5.66
C MET A 1 0.50 -10.77 5.33
N ALA A 2 -0.69 -10.66 4.73
CA ALA A 2 -1.57 -11.82 4.53
C ALA A 2 -0.89 -13.08 3.94
N PRO A 3 -0.09 -13.01 2.85
CA PRO A 3 0.61 -14.19 2.32
C PRO A 3 1.57 -14.84 3.34
N VAL A 4 2.27 -14.01 4.13
CA VAL A 4 3.19 -14.50 5.17
C VAL A 4 2.42 -15.22 6.27
N ILE A 5 1.32 -14.64 6.75
CA ILE A 5 0.46 -15.25 7.79
C ILE A 5 -0.08 -16.60 7.32
N LEU A 6 -0.62 -16.65 6.09
CA LEU A 6 -1.16 -17.86 5.49
C LEU A 6 -0.09 -18.96 5.30
N GLN A 7 1.16 -18.56 5.01
CA GLN A 7 2.27 -19.50 4.87
C GLN A 7 2.74 -19.99 6.25
N LEU A 8 2.88 -19.12 7.24
CA LEU A 8 3.25 -19.51 8.59
C LEU A 8 2.26 -20.50 9.21
N ALA A 9 0.95 -20.24 9.02
CA ALA A 9 -0.11 -21.13 9.50
C ALA A 9 -0.06 -22.54 8.90
N LYS A 10 0.60 -22.72 7.75
CA LYS A 10 0.77 -24.02 7.08
C LYS A 10 2.13 -24.66 7.34
N THR A 11 3.04 -23.97 8.01
CA THR A 11 4.40 -24.44 8.22
C THR A 11 4.48 -25.29 9.49
N PRO A 12 4.82 -26.59 9.39
CA PRO A 12 4.95 -27.45 10.58
C PRO A 12 5.97 -26.93 11.58
N GLY A 13 5.65 -27.00 12.86
CA GLY A 13 6.53 -26.56 13.95
C GLY A 13 6.48 -25.05 14.23
N ILE A 14 5.64 -24.29 13.52
CA ILE A 14 5.39 -22.86 13.80
C ILE A 14 3.97 -22.70 14.32
N GLU A 15 3.83 -22.08 15.48
CA GLU A 15 2.56 -21.54 15.98
C GLU A 15 2.51 -20.05 15.66
N ALA A 16 1.73 -19.66 14.67
CA ALA A 16 1.56 -18.26 14.28
C ALA A 16 0.30 -17.68 14.93
N ARG A 17 0.43 -16.53 15.58
CA ARG A 17 -0.69 -15.76 16.14
C ARG A 17 -0.74 -14.38 15.53
N LEU A 18 -1.92 -13.96 15.09
CA LEU A 18 -2.16 -12.64 14.52
C LEU A 18 -2.75 -11.71 15.59
N CYS A 19 -1.99 -10.64 15.89
CA CYS A 19 -2.49 -9.51 16.68
C CYS A 19 -2.67 -8.30 15.76
N VAL A 20 -3.84 -7.67 15.81
CA VAL A 20 -4.14 -6.46 15.05
C VAL A 20 -4.37 -5.27 15.98
N THR A 21 -3.84 -4.10 15.59
CA THR A 21 -4.02 -2.84 16.34
C THR A 21 -5.25 -2.07 15.88
N ALA A 22 -5.78 -2.42 14.69
CA ALA A 22 -6.94 -1.79 14.05
C ALA A 22 -6.80 -0.26 13.88
N GLN A 23 -5.58 0.24 13.62
CA GLN A 23 -5.34 1.67 13.34
C GLN A 23 -6.19 2.20 12.17
N HIS A 24 -6.54 1.35 11.20
CA HIS A 24 -7.41 1.65 10.06
C HIS A 24 -8.49 0.56 9.94
N ARG A 25 -9.45 0.57 10.85
CA ARG A 25 -10.43 -0.50 11.07
C ARG A 25 -11.08 -1.01 9.79
N GLN A 26 -11.76 -0.14 9.05
CA GLN A 26 -12.50 -0.55 7.84
C GLN A 26 -11.61 -1.19 6.77
N MET A 27 -10.43 -0.59 6.51
CA MET A 27 -9.48 -1.15 5.54
C MET A 27 -8.89 -2.48 6.00
N LEU A 28 -8.63 -2.62 7.30
CA LEU A 28 -8.12 -3.86 7.87
C LEU A 28 -9.16 -4.98 7.74
N ASP A 29 -10.41 -4.74 8.12
CA ASP A 29 -11.48 -5.72 8.05
C ASP A 29 -11.70 -6.21 6.61
N GLN A 30 -11.72 -5.32 5.62
CA GLN A 30 -11.79 -5.68 4.20
C GLN A 30 -10.65 -6.61 3.77
N VAL A 31 -9.41 -6.33 4.22
CA VAL A 31 -8.26 -7.18 3.90
C VAL A 31 -8.34 -8.52 4.62
N LEU A 32 -8.74 -8.56 5.88
CA LEU A 32 -8.93 -9.80 6.63
C LEU A 32 -9.99 -10.68 5.98
N ASP A 33 -11.13 -10.11 5.59
CA ASP A 33 -12.22 -10.82 4.91
C ASP A 33 -11.79 -11.36 3.54
N ILE A 34 -11.11 -10.54 2.73
CA ILE A 34 -10.68 -10.96 1.39
C ILE A 34 -9.64 -12.09 1.43
N PHE A 35 -8.82 -12.19 2.48
CA PHE A 35 -7.86 -13.27 2.65
C PHE A 35 -8.37 -14.39 3.58
N GLU A 36 -9.61 -14.28 4.08
CA GLU A 36 -10.23 -15.24 5.00
C GLU A 36 -9.40 -15.46 6.28
N ILE A 37 -8.78 -14.37 6.78
CA ILE A 37 -7.92 -14.39 7.95
C ILE A 37 -8.72 -13.86 9.15
N LYS A 38 -8.64 -14.59 10.27
CA LYS A 38 -9.21 -14.12 11.54
C LYS A 38 -8.07 -13.79 12.51
N PRO A 39 -8.05 -12.58 13.10
CA PRO A 39 -7.08 -12.26 14.12
C PRO A 39 -7.35 -13.06 15.40
N ASP A 40 -6.27 -13.49 16.06
CA ASP A 40 -6.34 -14.13 17.38
C ASP A 40 -6.54 -13.09 18.48
N ILE A 41 -5.99 -11.88 18.26
CA ILE A 41 -6.04 -10.77 19.21
C ILE A 41 -6.36 -9.50 18.43
N ASP A 42 -7.40 -8.80 18.86
CA ASP A 42 -7.80 -7.51 18.31
C ASP A 42 -7.76 -6.45 19.41
N LEU A 43 -6.87 -5.48 19.26
CA LEU A 43 -6.67 -4.43 20.26
C LEU A 43 -7.62 -3.24 20.09
N ASP A 44 -8.21 -3.08 18.91
CA ASP A 44 -9.20 -2.05 18.56
C ASP A 44 -8.83 -0.64 19.04
N LEU A 45 -7.62 -0.17 18.66
CA LEU A 45 -7.02 1.06 19.20
C LEU A 45 -7.45 2.33 18.47
N MET A 46 -8.20 2.23 17.37
CA MET A 46 -8.59 3.39 16.61
C MET A 46 -9.62 4.25 17.34
N GLN A 47 -9.33 5.54 17.45
CA GLN A 47 -10.26 6.56 17.92
C GLN A 47 -10.25 7.76 16.97
N PRO A 48 -11.34 8.50 16.82
CA PRO A 48 -11.36 9.72 16.03
C PRO A 48 -10.31 10.73 16.51
N ASP A 49 -9.67 11.41 15.56
CA ASP A 49 -8.75 12.53 15.81
C ASP A 49 -7.56 12.25 16.74
N GLN A 50 -7.13 10.98 16.85
CA GLN A 50 -5.95 10.62 17.62
C GLN A 50 -4.68 11.27 17.05
N SER A 51 -3.89 11.91 17.94
CA SER A 51 -2.52 12.33 17.60
C SER A 51 -1.57 11.14 17.51
N LEU A 52 -0.41 11.33 16.84
CA LEU A 52 0.63 10.31 16.78
C LEU A 52 1.11 9.88 18.18
N ALA A 53 1.18 10.81 19.14
CA ALA A 53 1.54 10.49 20.51
C ALA A 53 0.50 9.62 21.20
N GLN A 54 -0.78 9.89 21.02
CA GLN A 54 -1.87 9.10 21.61
C GLN A 54 -1.91 7.69 21.05
N ILE A 55 -1.79 7.51 19.73
CA ILE A 55 -1.78 6.16 19.15
C ILE A 55 -0.53 5.38 19.55
N THR A 56 0.63 6.03 19.64
CA THR A 56 1.87 5.39 20.12
C THR A 56 1.68 4.89 21.56
N ALA A 57 1.17 5.75 22.45
CA ALA A 57 0.90 5.38 23.85
C ALA A 57 -0.12 4.24 23.97
N ALA A 58 -1.18 4.27 23.15
CA ALA A 58 -2.19 3.22 23.12
C ALA A 58 -1.59 1.86 22.72
N ILE A 59 -0.76 1.84 21.66
CA ILE A 59 -0.10 0.60 21.24
C ILE A 59 0.78 0.05 22.36
N PHE A 60 1.63 0.88 22.99
CA PHE A 60 2.45 0.45 24.11
C PHE A 60 1.63 -0.12 25.27
N THR A 61 0.56 0.57 25.65
CA THR A 61 -0.28 0.18 26.81
C THR A 61 -1.02 -1.14 26.56
N HIS A 62 -1.50 -1.39 25.35
CA HIS A 62 -2.35 -2.54 25.06
C HIS A 62 -1.56 -3.75 24.52
N LEU A 63 -0.46 -3.53 23.82
CA LEU A 63 0.35 -4.63 23.29
C LEU A 63 1.31 -5.22 24.37
N ASP A 64 1.78 -4.41 25.33
CA ASP A 64 2.66 -4.87 26.42
C ASP A 64 2.09 -6.07 27.20
N PRO A 65 0.83 -6.04 27.73
CA PRO A 65 0.27 -7.20 28.40
C PRO A 65 0.07 -8.41 27.52
N VAL A 66 -0.19 -8.22 26.22
CA VAL A 66 -0.27 -9.32 25.26
C VAL A 66 1.06 -10.04 25.13
N LEU A 67 2.17 -9.29 24.99
CA LEU A 67 3.51 -9.88 24.89
C LEU A 67 3.91 -10.62 26.17
N LYS A 68 3.55 -10.10 27.33
CA LYS A 68 3.75 -10.78 28.63
C LYS A 68 2.99 -12.10 28.73
N SER A 69 1.80 -12.16 28.15
CA SER A 69 0.94 -13.35 28.18
C SER A 69 1.35 -14.38 27.13
N VAL A 70 1.63 -13.95 25.90
CA VAL A 70 1.92 -14.84 24.77
C VAL A 70 3.36 -15.33 24.77
N GLN A 71 4.31 -14.47 25.17
CA GLN A 71 5.76 -14.72 25.18
C GLN A 71 6.27 -15.35 23.86
N PRO A 72 6.07 -14.70 22.71
CA PRO A 72 6.49 -15.26 21.43
C PRO A 72 8.01 -15.26 21.29
N ASP A 73 8.56 -16.24 20.55
CA ASP A 73 9.99 -16.26 20.21
C ASP A 73 10.36 -15.16 19.20
N TRP A 74 9.42 -14.81 18.34
CA TRP A 74 9.56 -13.80 17.31
C TRP A 74 8.34 -12.91 17.20
N LEU A 75 8.56 -11.62 16.94
CA LEU A 75 7.56 -10.69 16.45
C LEU A 75 7.88 -10.32 15.00
N LEU A 76 6.88 -10.34 14.14
CA LEU A 76 6.99 -9.87 12.76
C LEU A 76 6.06 -8.69 12.53
N ALA A 77 6.58 -7.61 11.95
CA ALA A 77 5.76 -6.48 11.51
C ALA A 77 6.25 -5.96 10.15
N GLN A 78 5.32 -5.44 9.34
CA GLN A 78 5.61 -4.98 7.99
C GLN A 78 5.47 -3.46 7.85
N GLY A 79 6.45 -2.86 7.17
CA GLY A 79 6.40 -1.46 6.73
C GLY A 79 6.90 -0.48 7.78
N ASP A 80 6.21 0.66 7.88
CA ASP A 80 6.75 1.87 8.53
C ASP A 80 5.72 2.66 9.34
N THR A 81 4.59 2.05 9.67
CA THR A 81 3.57 2.69 10.48
C THR A 81 4.02 2.89 11.94
N THR A 82 3.33 3.75 12.67
CA THR A 82 3.53 3.90 14.13
C THR A 82 3.38 2.57 14.86
N THR A 83 2.50 1.68 14.38
CA THR A 83 2.36 0.31 14.90
C THR A 83 3.67 -0.47 14.79
N VAL A 84 4.32 -0.43 13.64
CA VAL A 84 5.60 -1.16 13.41
C VAL A 84 6.70 -0.63 14.33
N MET A 85 6.85 0.68 14.42
CA MET A 85 7.81 1.32 15.31
C MET A 85 7.59 0.93 16.77
N ALA A 86 6.35 1.06 17.26
CA ALA A 86 6.03 0.74 18.66
C ALA A 86 6.19 -0.76 18.95
N THR A 87 5.82 -1.63 18.01
CA THR A 87 6.00 -3.09 18.13
C THR A 87 7.48 -3.46 18.20
N ALA A 88 8.34 -2.84 17.40
CA ALA A 88 9.79 -3.07 17.42
C ALA A 88 10.41 -2.69 18.78
N LEU A 89 10.03 -1.53 19.33
CA LEU A 89 10.50 -1.09 20.65
C LEU A 89 10.00 -2.01 21.77
N LEU A 90 8.75 -2.46 21.73
CA LEU A 90 8.21 -3.42 22.70
C LEU A 90 8.91 -4.78 22.60
N ALA A 91 9.20 -5.26 21.39
CA ALA A 91 9.98 -6.47 21.19
C ALA A 91 11.34 -6.37 21.90
N TYR A 92 12.04 -5.26 21.71
CA TYR A 92 13.31 -4.98 22.39
C TYR A 92 13.16 -4.96 23.92
N TYR A 93 12.13 -4.30 24.46
CA TYR A 93 11.90 -4.22 25.92
C TYR A 93 11.61 -5.59 26.55
N HIS A 94 10.97 -6.48 25.81
CA HIS A 94 10.65 -7.83 26.25
C HIS A 94 11.72 -8.87 25.89
N HIS A 95 12.84 -8.49 25.28
CA HIS A 95 13.88 -9.39 24.77
C HIS A 95 13.33 -10.43 23.77
N ILE A 96 12.29 -10.06 22.99
CA ILE A 96 11.70 -10.84 21.92
C ILE A 96 12.41 -10.46 20.62
N ARG A 97 12.78 -11.45 19.79
CA ARG A 97 13.39 -11.19 18.49
C ARG A 97 12.39 -10.52 17.56
N PHE A 98 12.86 -9.53 16.80
CA PHE A 98 12.02 -8.77 15.88
C PHE A 98 12.46 -8.94 14.42
N GLY A 99 11.53 -9.37 13.57
CA GLY A 99 11.71 -9.43 12.13
C GLY A 99 10.96 -8.28 11.44
N HIS A 100 11.70 -7.39 10.77
CA HIS A 100 11.15 -6.27 10.03
C HIS A 100 10.92 -6.65 8.57
N VAL A 101 9.66 -6.80 8.17
CA VAL A 101 9.26 -7.09 6.79
C VAL A 101 9.12 -5.76 6.03
N GLU A 102 9.53 -5.72 4.76
CA GLU A 102 9.63 -4.51 3.94
C GLU A 102 10.68 -3.52 4.49
N ALA A 103 11.79 -4.05 4.98
CA ALA A 103 12.87 -3.29 5.59
C ALA A 103 13.75 -2.58 4.55
N GLY A 104 14.29 -1.43 4.90
CA GLY A 104 15.33 -0.76 4.11
C GLY A 104 14.85 0.22 3.06
N LEU A 105 13.56 0.50 2.94
CA LEU A 105 13.04 1.62 2.15
C LEU A 105 13.52 2.94 2.79
N ARG A 106 14.09 3.86 1.99
CA ARG A 106 14.60 5.15 2.46
C ARG A 106 14.37 6.25 1.43
N THR A 107 13.95 7.42 1.90
CA THR A 107 13.99 8.66 1.14
C THR A 107 15.20 9.51 1.49
N GLY A 108 15.74 9.34 2.71
CA GLY A 108 16.80 10.19 3.26
C GLY A 108 16.30 11.50 3.91
N ASP A 109 15.05 11.88 3.68
CA ASP A 109 14.42 13.02 4.32
C ASP A 109 13.47 12.59 5.44
N LYS A 110 13.83 12.92 6.69
CA LYS A 110 13.01 12.57 7.88
C LYS A 110 11.59 13.16 7.89
N TRP A 111 11.32 14.09 7.01
CA TRP A 111 10.01 14.74 6.89
C TRP A 111 9.17 14.21 5.71
N GLN A 112 9.74 13.30 4.87
CA GLN A 112 9.08 12.79 3.67
C GLN A 112 9.42 11.31 3.42
N PRO A 113 8.43 10.40 3.66
CA PRO A 113 7.11 10.62 4.24
C PRO A 113 7.18 10.83 5.76
N PHE A 114 6.25 11.57 6.29
CA PHE A 114 6.14 11.81 7.72
C PHE A 114 4.89 11.13 8.30
N PRO A 115 5.01 10.33 9.37
CA PRO A 115 6.19 10.04 10.22
C PRO A 115 6.99 8.80 9.77
N GLU A 116 6.69 8.21 8.62
CA GLU A 116 7.11 6.87 8.20
C GLU A 116 8.62 6.73 8.07
N GLU A 117 9.36 7.76 7.59
CA GLU A 117 10.82 7.66 7.43
C GLU A 117 11.53 7.45 8.78
N ILE A 118 11.05 8.09 9.85
CA ILE A 118 11.60 7.87 11.19
C ILE A 118 11.14 6.54 11.77
N ASN A 119 9.87 6.17 11.59
CA ASN A 119 9.34 4.91 12.09
C ASN A 119 10.14 3.71 11.56
N ARG A 120 10.45 3.68 10.24
CA ARG A 120 11.20 2.58 9.63
C ARG A 120 12.65 2.51 10.08
N ARG A 121 13.28 3.65 10.39
CA ARG A 121 14.63 3.70 10.95
C ARG A 121 14.66 3.16 12.37
N VAL A 122 13.72 3.58 13.22
CA VAL A 122 13.60 3.08 14.59
C VAL A 122 13.33 1.56 14.59
N ALA A 123 12.42 1.09 13.77
CA ALA A 123 12.15 -0.34 13.60
C ALA A 123 13.43 -1.09 13.15
N GLY A 124 14.19 -0.51 12.21
CA GLY A 124 15.43 -1.09 11.72
C GLY A 124 16.52 -1.20 12.79
N VAL A 125 16.61 -0.26 13.71
CA VAL A 125 17.58 -0.33 14.82
C VAL A 125 17.26 -1.46 15.81
N ALA A 126 15.97 -1.76 16.00
CA ALA A 126 15.53 -2.81 16.94
C ALA A 126 15.42 -4.20 16.30
N ALA A 127 15.56 -4.32 14.98
CA ALA A 127 15.33 -5.57 14.27
C ALA A 127 16.54 -6.52 14.36
N ASP A 128 16.26 -7.80 14.59
CA ASP A 128 17.23 -8.92 14.53
C ASP A 128 17.37 -9.47 13.10
N LEU A 129 16.28 -9.41 12.32
CA LEU A 129 16.26 -9.78 10.89
C LEU A 129 15.51 -8.72 10.07
N HIS A 130 16.07 -8.43 8.90
CA HIS A 130 15.53 -7.49 7.94
C HIS A 130 15.16 -8.20 6.64
N PHE A 131 13.87 -8.27 6.33
CA PHE A 131 13.38 -8.81 5.07
C PHE A 131 13.23 -7.67 4.08
N ALA A 132 14.28 -7.44 3.29
CA ALA A 132 14.35 -6.34 2.34
C ALA A 132 13.61 -6.69 1.04
N PRO A 133 12.77 -5.77 0.49
CA PRO A 133 12.07 -6.04 -0.76
C PRO A 133 12.99 -6.11 -1.98
N THR A 134 14.11 -5.39 -1.96
CA THR A 134 15.03 -5.28 -3.11
C THR A 134 16.49 -5.23 -2.67
N GLU A 135 17.40 -5.41 -3.61
CA GLU A 135 18.83 -5.21 -3.38
C GLU A 135 19.14 -3.75 -3.01
N TRP A 136 18.39 -2.79 -3.57
CA TRP A 136 18.51 -1.37 -3.20
C TRP A 136 18.19 -1.14 -1.72
N SER A 137 17.09 -1.71 -1.25
CA SER A 137 16.70 -1.65 0.17
C SER A 137 17.76 -2.28 1.08
N LYS A 138 18.35 -3.41 0.67
CA LYS A 138 19.48 -4.03 1.36
C LYS A 138 20.68 -3.09 1.43
N GLN A 139 21.04 -2.41 0.33
CA GLN A 139 22.15 -1.46 0.31
C GLN A 139 21.92 -0.27 1.26
N ASN A 140 20.67 0.19 1.44
CA ASN A 140 20.35 1.21 2.42
C ASN A 140 20.63 0.73 3.86
N LEU A 141 20.25 -0.50 4.20
CA LEU A 141 20.53 -1.10 5.51
C LEU A 141 22.03 -1.28 5.76
N LEU A 142 22.78 -1.74 4.76
CA LEU A 142 24.24 -1.87 4.85
C LEU A 142 24.92 -0.51 5.10
N ARG A 143 24.46 0.58 4.47
CA ARG A 143 24.95 1.94 4.73
C ARG A 143 24.63 2.43 6.15
N GLU A 144 23.63 1.88 6.80
CA GLU A 144 23.27 2.14 8.20
C GLU A 144 23.98 1.17 9.16
N ASN A 145 24.97 0.41 8.67
CA ASN A 145 25.79 -0.55 9.41
C ASN A 145 25.00 -1.77 9.95
N VAL A 146 23.89 -2.14 9.33
CA VAL A 146 23.23 -3.42 9.62
C VAL A 146 24.12 -4.55 9.09
N PRO A 147 24.44 -5.58 9.91
CA PRO A 147 25.22 -6.73 9.47
C PRO A 147 24.57 -7.46 8.29
N ALA A 148 25.38 -7.83 7.29
CA ALA A 148 24.89 -8.45 6.06
C ALA A 148 24.12 -9.77 6.31
N GLU A 149 24.51 -10.53 7.32
CA GLU A 149 23.88 -11.78 7.74
C GLU A 149 22.48 -11.59 8.36
N GLN A 150 22.13 -10.38 8.78
CA GLN A 150 20.80 -10.02 9.27
C GLN A 150 19.87 -9.51 8.17
N ILE A 151 20.33 -9.42 6.93
CA ILE A 151 19.56 -8.89 5.82
C ILE A 151 19.27 -9.97 4.78
N ILE A 152 18.00 -10.24 4.54
CA ILE A 152 17.54 -11.22 3.56
C ILE A 152 16.72 -10.47 2.50
N VAL A 153 17.10 -10.56 1.23
CA VAL A 153 16.28 -10.02 0.13
C VAL A 153 15.21 -11.03 -0.22
N THR A 154 13.95 -10.70 0.07
CA THR A 154 12.81 -11.62 -0.05
C THR A 154 11.79 -11.21 -1.10
N GLY A 155 11.92 -10.04 -1.69
CA GLY A 155 10.79 -9.40 -2.38
C GLY A 155 9.83 -8.74 -1.38
N ASN A 156 8.69 -8.28 -1.87
CA ASN A 156 7.67 -7.63 -1.06
C ASN A 156 6.39 -8.49 -1.03
N PRO A 157 5.89 -8.91 0.15
CA PRO A 157 4.66 -9.70 0.26
C PRO A 157 3.41 -9.04 -0.34
N VAL A 158 3.45 -7.74 -0.63
CA VAL A 158 2.36 -7.06 -1.35
C VAL A 158 2.17 -7.64 -2.75
N ILE A 159 3.25 -8.07 -3.41
CA ILE A 159 3.19 -8.67 -4.75
C ILE A 159 2.56 -10.06 -4.71
N ASP A 160 2.89 -10.86 -3.68
CA ASP A 160 2.23 -12.17 -3.48
C ASP A 160 0.73 -11.98 -3.23
N ALA A 161 0.35 -11.01 -2.37
CA ALA A 161 -1.03 -10.66 -2.11
C ALA A 161 -1.76 -10.24 -3.41
N LEU A 162 -1.13 -9.37 -4.21
CA LEU A 162 -1.63 -8.92 -5.49
C LEU A 162 -1.92 -10.10 -6.43
N HIS A 163 -0.97 -11.02 -6.58
CA HIS A 163 -1.14 -12.20 -7.44
C HIS A 163 -2.20 -13.18 -6.92
N MET A 164 -2.36 -13.31 -5.60
CA MET A 164 -3.45 -14.10 -5.02
C MET A 164 -4.81 -13.51 -5.39
N ILE A 165 -4.96 -12.19 -5.29
CA ILE A 165 -6.21 -11.49 -5.62
C ILE A 165 -6.47 -11.45 -7.13
N ALA A 166 -5.45 -11.22 -7.94
CA ALA A 166 -5.56 -11.19 -9.41
C ALA A 166 -6.00 -12.53 -10.04
N LYS A 167 -5.90 -13.64 -9.30
CA LYS A 167 -6.38 -14.98 -9.70
C LYS A 167 -7.84 -15.22 -9.33
N ARG A 168 -8.43 -14.43 -8.43
CA ARG A 168 -9.85 -14.55 -8.09
C ARG A 168 -10.71 -14.00 -9.23
N ALA A 169 -11.97 -14.41 -9.28
CA ALA A 169 -12.94 -13.83 -10.19
C ALA A 169 -13.20 -12.35 -9.83
N PRO A 170 -13.42 -11.47 -10.81
CA PRO A 170 -13.82 -10.10 -10.54
C PRO A 170 -15.15 -10.06 -9.78
N SER A 171 -15.29 -9.10 -8.88
CA SER A 171 -16.57 -8.87 -8.19
C SER A 171 -17.63 -8.31 -9.17
N LYS A 172 -18.91 -8.44 -8.77
CA LYS A 172 -20.01 -7.87 -9.55
C LYS A 172 -19.80 -6.36 -9.76
N ASP A 173 -19.41 -5.63 -8.71
CA ASP A 173 -19.19 -4.18 -8.79
C ASP A 173 -18.08 -3.83 -9.78
N CYS A 174 -17.03 -4.67 -9.87
CA CYS A 174 -15.98 -4.50 -10.87
C CYS A 174 -16.52 -4.71 -12.30
N LEU A 175 -17.31 -5.76 -12.51
CA LEU A 175 -17.93 -6.03 -13.82
C LEU A 175 -18.89 -4.92 -14.24
N ASP A 176 -19.74 -4.45 -13.30
CA ASP A 176 -20.67 -3.34 -13.52
C ASP A 176 -19.92 -2.04 -13.86
N LEU A 177 -18.78 -1.79 -13.19
CA LEU A 177 -17.92 -0.65 -13.52
C LEU A 177 -17.33 -0.77 -14.92
N LEU A 178 -16.76 -1.91 -15.28
CA LEU A 178 -16.20 -2.15 -16.61
C LEU A 178 -17.27 -1.96 -17.70
N GLN A 179 -18.45 -2.53 -17.52
CA GLN A 179 -19.57 -2.37 -18.45
C GLN A 179 -19.99 -0.89 -18.60
N ARG A 180 -20.08 -0.17 -17.50
CA ARG A 180 -20.45 1.27 -17.49
C ARG A 180 -19.48 2.14 -18.28
N ILE A 181 -18.18 1.79 -18.30
CA ILE A 181 -17.15 2.49 -19.07
C ILE A 181 -16.97 1.95 -20.49
N GLY A 182 -17.82 1.02 -20.91
CA GLY A 182 -17.79 0.43 -22.25
C GLY A 182 -16.72 -0.62 -22.47
N LEU A 183 -16.28 -1.30 -21.40
CA LEU A 183 -15.34 -2.43 -21.45
C LEU A 183 -16.10 -3.72 -21.13
N GLY A 184 -15.92 -4.75 -21.96
CA GLY A 184 -16.45 -6.08 -21.69
C GLY A 184 -15.70 -6.80 -20.56
N GLU A 185 -16.27 -7.90 -20.05
CA GLU A 185 -15.61 -8.77 -19.09
C GLU A 185 -14.29 -9.33 -19.64
N THR A 186 -14.32 -9.77 -20.90
CA THR A 186 -13.13 -10.27 -21.61
C THR A 186 -12.48 -9.13 -22.40
N PRO A 187 -11.14 -8.95 -22.30
CA PRO A 187 -10.43 -7.95 -23.09
C PRO A 187 -10.61 -8.14 -24.60
N SER A 188 -10.88 -7.07 -25.32
CA SER A 188 -10.92 -7.04 -26.77
C SER A 188 -9.84 -6.10 -27.34
N PRO A 189 -9.24 -6.41 -28.51
CA PRO A 189 -8.34 -5.49 -29.21
C PRO A 189 -8.97 -4.14 -29.56
N ASP A 190 -10.30 -4.12 -29.74
CA ASP A 190 -11.09 -2.94 -30.09
C ASP A 190 -11.51 -2.12 -28.86
N ASP A 191 -11.26 -2.63 -27.65
CA ASP A 191 -11.57 -1.91 -26.42
C ASP A 191 -10.83 -0.56 -26.36
N PRO A 192 -11.48 0.50 -25.88
CA PRO A 192 -10.78 1.74 -25.56
C PRO A 192 -9.70 1.48 -24.48
N ARG A 193 -8.59 2.21 -24.57
CA ARG A 193 -7.49 2.08 -23.62
C ARG A 193 -7.92 2.61 -22.26
N LEU A 194 -7.82 1.79 -21.24
CA LEU A 194 -8.10 2.19 -19.86
C LEU A 194 -6.86 2.81 -19.22
N VAL A 195 -7.03 3.97 -18.60
CA VAL A 195 -6.08 4.60 -17.69
C VAL A 195 -6.71 4.68 -16.31
N VAL A 196 -6.01 4.17 -15.31
CA VAL A 196 -6.42 4.27 -13.91
C VAL A 196 -5.62 5.39 -13.25
N VAL A 197 -6.31 6.27 -12.53
CA VAL A 197 -5.70 7.42 -11.86
C VAL A 197 -5.94 7.33 -10.37
N THR A 198 -4.90 7.56 -9.57
CA THR A 198 -5.04 7.82 -8.13
C THR A 198 -4.14 8.99 -7.73
N ALA A 199 -4.71 10.01 -7.11
CA ALA A 199 -3.97 11.14 -6.57
C ALA A 199 -4.63 11.59 -5.25
N HIS A 200 -3.87 11.56 -4.16
CA HIS A 200 -4.37 11.83 -2.82
C HIS A 200 -3.30 12.34 -1.84
N ARG A 201 -2.03 12.42 -2.26
CA ARG A 201 -0.95 12.87 -1.39
C ARG A 201 -1.06 14.37 -1.10
N ARG A 202 -0.74 14.74 0.16
CA ARG A 202 -0.83 16.14 0.62
C ARG A 202 0.01 17.10 -0.20
N GLU A 203 1.15 16.64 -0.71
CA GLU A 203 2.06 17.41 -1.58
C GLU A 203 1.38 17.83 -2.90
N ASN A 204 0.35 17.10 -3.32
CA ASN A 204 -0.42 17.40 -4.53
C ASN A 204 -1.64 18.31 -4.29
N PHE A 205 -1.98 18.67 -3.06
CA PHE A 205 -3.18 19.50 -2.80
C PHE A 205 -3.09 20.88 -3.42
N GLY A 206 -4.23 21.45 -3.83
CA GLY A 206 -4.34 22.77 -4.45
C GLY A 206 -3.88 22.77 -5.92
N ALA A 207 -3.04 23.75 -6.28
CA ALA A 207 -2.61 23.98 -7.66
C ALA A 207 -1.95 22.77 -8.36
N PRO A 208 -1.15 21.90 -7.69
CA PRO A 208 -0.66 20.67 -8.32
C PRO A 208 -1.79 19.74 -8.77
N LEU A 209 -2.80 19.53 -7.93
CA LEU A 209 -3.94 18.66 -8.27
C LEU A 209 -4.78 19.25 -9.41
N GLU A 210 -4.98 20.55 -9.43
CA GLU A 210 -5.67 21.24 -10.55
C GLU A 210 -4.90 21.06 -11.86
N ARG A 211 -3.55 21.13 -11.84
CA ARG A 211 -2.73 20.82 -13.03
C ARG A 211 -2.87 19.38 -13.49
N ILE A 212 -2.95 18.43 -12.55
CA ILE A 212 -3.22 17.01 -12.87
C ILE A 212 -4.60 16.89 -13.54
N CYS A 213 -5.64 17.48 -12.97
CA CYS A 213 -6.99 17.49 -13.55
C CYS A 213 -7.00 18.11 -14.97
N ALA A 214 -6.35 19.25 -15.17
CA ALA A 214 -6.24 19.86 -16.48
C ALA A 214 -5.49 19.00 -17.52
N ALA A 215 -4.50 18.21 -17.07
CA ALA A 215 -3.81 17.25 -17.94
C ALA A 215 -4.72 16.07 -18.31
N LEU A 216 -5.50 15.56 -17.35
CA LEU A 216 -6.48 14.48 -17.59
C LEU A 216 -7.58 14.91 -18.55
N ASP A 217 -8.14 16.10 -18.38
CA ASP A 217 -9.14 16.70 -19.29
C ASP A 217 -8.59 16.82 -20.72
N ARG A 218 -7.35 17.33 -20.87
CA ARG A 218 -6.69 17.42 -22.20
C ARG A 218 -6.49 16.03 -22.85
N LEU A 219 -6.12 15.02 -22.06
CA LEU A 219 -5.98 13.64 -22.56
C LEU A 219 -7.34 13.09 -22.98
N ALA A 220 -8.36 13.27 -22.17
CA ALA A 220 -9.73 12.86 -22.43
C ALA A 220 -10.25 13.49 -23.72
N THR A 221 -10.12 14.80 -23.85
CA THR A 221 -10.52 15.56 -25.06
C THR A 221 -9.76 15.11 -26.31
N ARG A 222 -8.44 14.85 -26.18
CA ARG A 222 -7.60 14.47 -27.33
C ARG A 222 -7.90 13.09 -27.86
N TYR A 223 -8.17 12.12 -26.98
CA TYR A 223 -8.32 10.70 -27.35
C TYR A 223 -9.77 10.21 -27.38
N GLN A 224 -10.70 10.97 -26.86
CA GLN A 224 -12.15 10.75 -26.90
C GLN A 224 -12.55 9.26 -26.74
N GLU A 225 -13.16 8.68 -27.76
CA GLU A 225 -13.66 7.30 -27.76
C GLU A 225 -12.58 6.23 -27.54
N LYS A 226 -11.30 6.55 -27.82
CA LYS A 226 -10.18 5.61 -27.72
C LYS A 226 -9.60 5.50 -26.31
N LEU A 227 -10.07 6.34 -25.39
CA LEU A 227 -9.57 6.41 -24.02
C LEU A 227 -10.73 6.38 -23.02
N ARG A 228 -10.54 5.61 -21.96
CA ARG A 228 -11.35 5.68 -20.75
C ARG A 228 -10.42 5.96 -19.57
N ILE A 229 -10.79 6.91 -18.74
CA ILE A 229 -10.08 7.25 -17.51
C ILE A 229 -11.00 6.89 -16.35
N VAL A 230 -10.52 6.07 -15.43
CA VAL A 230 -11.20 5.80 -14.16
C VAL A 230 -10.37 6.37 -13.03
N TYR A 231 -11.00 7.22 -12.24
CA TYR A 231 -10.37 7.86 -11.09
C TYR A 231 -11.19 7.59 -9.82
N PRO A 232 -10.81 6.57 -9.02
CA PRO A 232 -11.31 6.41 -7.67
C PRO A 232 -10.86 7.58 -6.81
N VAL A 233 -11.80 8.46 -6.46
CA VAL A 233 -11.52 9.74 -5.80
C VAL A 233 -11.42 9.54 -4.30
N HIS A 234 -10.31 9.93 -3.71
CA HIS A 234 -10.08 9.85 -2.27
C HIS A 234 -11.06 10.76 -1.51
N LEU A 235 -11.55 10.31 -0.34
CA LEU A 235 -12.61 10.98 0.43
C LEU A 235 -12.20 12.33 1.06
N ASN A 236 -10.90 12.68 1.02
CA ASN A 236 -10.44 13.97 1.53
C ASN A 236 -11.06 15.13 0.73
N PRO A 237 -11.70 16.12 1.39
CA PRO A 237 -12.30 17.27 0.71
C PRO A 237 -11.34 18.05 -0.21
N ASN A 238 -10.05 18.12 0.17
CA ASN A 238 -9.02 18.78 -0.67
C ASN A 238 -8.74 18.03 -1.99
N VAL A 239 -9.23 16.79 -2.13
CA VAL A 239 -9.18 16.01 -3.36
C VAL A 239 -10.53 16.01 -4.06
N GLN A 240 -11.61 15.74 -3.32
CA GLN A 240 -12.94 15.62 -3.89
C GLN A 240 -13.41 16.90 -4.59
N GLU A 241 -13.34 18.03 -3.91
CA GLU A 241 -13.86 19.29 -4.44
C GLU A 241 -13.24 19.63 -5.80
N PRO A 242 -11.90 19.77 -5.95
CA PRO A 242 -11.32 20.14 -7.24
C PRO A 242 -11.51 19.05 -8.32
N VAL A 243 -11.46 17.77 -7.95
CA VAL A 243 -11.63 16.68 -8.92
C VAL A 243 -13.03 16.64 -9.49
N TYR A 244 -14.07 16.67 -8.64
CA TYR A 244 -15.45 16.68 -9.13
C TYR A 244 -15.79 17.96 -9.88
N ARG A 245 -15.32 19.12 -9.45
CA ARG A 245 -15.53 20.41 -10.12
C ARG A 245 -14.90 20.45 -11.51
N LEU A 246 -13.70 19.87 -11.67
CA LEU A 246 -12.92 19.99 -12.91
C LEU A 246 -13.16 18.84 -13.90
N LEU A 247 -13.51 17.65 -13.40
CA LEU A 247 -13.58 16.43 -14.21
C LEU A 247 -14.98 15.79 -14.24
N GLY A 248 -15.93 16.28 -13.44
CA GLY A 248 -17.25 15.65 -13.27
C GLY A 248 -18.07 15.55 -14.55
N ASP A 249 -17.92 16.51 -15.45
CA ASP A 249 -18.68 16.59 -16.72
C ASP A 249 -17.87 16.09 -17.94
N VAL A 250 -16.68 15.53 -17.76
CA VAL A 250 -15.84 15.03 -18.87
C VAL A 250 -16.30 13.62 -19.28
N PRO A 251 -16.85 13.40 -20.50
CA PRO A 251 -17.62 12.19 -20.83
C PRO A 251 -16.87 10.86 -20.73
N ASN A 252 -15.55 10.85 -20.97
CA ASN A 252 -14.72 9.64 -20.93
C ASN A 252 -13.86 9.54 -19.68
N ILE A 253 -14.14 10.37 -18.65
CA ILE A 253 -13.61 10.26 -17.30
C ILE A 253 -14.73 9.76 -16.38
N THR A 254 -14.48 8.66 -15.69
CA THR A 254 -15.40 8.12 -14.70
C THR A 254 -14.81 8.31 -13.31
N LEU A 255 -15.44 9.18 -12.54
CA LEU A 255 -15.12 9.38 -11.12
C LEU A 255 -15.92 8.37 -10.29
N THR A 256 -15.26 7.68 -9.37
CA THR A 256 -15.90 6.73 -8.46
C THR A 256 -15.56 7.07 -7.02
N ALA A 257 -16.31 6.54 -6.07
CA ALA A 257 -15.82 6.41 -4.70
C ALA A 257 -14.54 5.55 -4.68
N PRO A 258 -13.74 5.59 -3.60
CA PRO A 258 -12.64 4.66 -3.42
C PRO A 258 -13.09 3.22 -3.65
N LEU A 259 -12.28 2.45 -4.37
CA LEU A 259 -12.57 1.05 -4.67
C LEU A 259 -11.93 0.15 -3.62
N ASP A 260 -12.59 -0.93 -3.28
CA ASP A 260 -12.01 -2.01 -2.51
C ASP A 260 -10.86 -2.69 -3.27
N TYR A 261 -10.03 -3.45 -2.55
CA TYR A 261 -8.81 -4.01 -3.10
C TYR A 261 -9.06 -4.93 -4.30
N LEU A 262 -10.04 -5.83 -4.24
CA LEU A 262 -10.35 -6.75 -5.35
C LEU A 262 -10.77 -6.02 -6.64
N PRO A 263 -11.75 -5.09 -6.64
CA PRO A 263 -12.09 -4.29 -7.83
C PRO A 263 -10.91 -3.48 -8.34
N MET A 264 -10.10 -2.88 -7.44
CA MET A 264 -8.93 -2.09 -7.83
C MET A 264 -7.88 -2.93 -8.56
N VAL A 265 -7.58 -4.14 -8.08
CA VAL A 265 -6.64 -5.07 -8.71
C VAL A 265 -7.13 -5.45 -10.12
N HIS A 266 -8.42 -5.79 -10.28
CA HIS A 266 -8.97 -6.12 -11.59
C HIS A 266 -9.01 -4.93 -12.55
N LEU A 267 -9.31 -3.73 -12.04
CA LEU A 267 -9.26 -2.51 -12.83
C LEU A 267 -7.82 -2.22 -13.32
N MET A 268 -6.83 -2.34 -12.44
CA MET A 268 -5.42 -2.21 -12.82
C MET A 268 -5.00 -3.26 -13.85
N LYS A 269 -5.39 -4.52 -13.67
CA LYS A 269 -5.10 -5.61 -14.62
C LYS A 269 -5.65 -5.34 -16.03
N ARG A 270 -6.72 -4.56 -16.15
CA ARG A 270 -7.31 -4.10 -17.43
C ARG A 270 -6.69 -2.81 -17.95
N ALA A 271 -5.96 -2.08 -17.11
CA ALA A 271 -5.40 -0.79 -17.48
C ALA A 271 -4.25 -0.92 -18.48
N ARG A 272 -4.15 0.05 -19.39
CA ARG A 272 -2.98 0.24 -20.25
C ARG A 272 -1.88 1.04 -19.55
N LEU A 273 -2.27 1.83 -18.56
CA LEU A 273 -1.40 2.74 -17.82
C LEU A 273 -2.02 3.07 -16.46
N VAL A 274 -1.21 3.19 -15.44
CA VAL A 274 -1.59 3.75 -14.15
C VAL A 274 -0.89 5.10 -13.94
N LEU A 275 -1.65 6.12 -13.56
CA LEU A 275 -1.14 7.42 -13.11
C LEU A 275 -1.36 7.50 -11.61
N THR A 276 -0.29 7.62 -10.81
CA THR A 276 -0.44 7.54 -9.36
C THR A 276 0.57 8.39 -8.59
N ASP A 277 0.17 8.83 -7.41
CA ASP A 277 1.07 9.33 -6.37
C ASP A 277 1.25 8.33 -5.20
N SER A 278 0.65 7.14 -5.30
CA SER A 278 0.74 6.09 -4.30
C SER A 278 2.06 5.31 -4.39
N GLY A 279 2.75 5.13 -3.26
CA GLY A 279 3.94 4.28 -3.18
C GLY A 279 3.64 2.81 -3.50
N GLY A 280 2.55 2.23 -2.97
CA GLY A 280 2.17 0.84 -3.21
C GLY A 280 1.89 0.53 -4.67
N LEU A 281 1.16 1.41 -5.37
CA LEU A 281 0.82 1.20 -6.78
C LEU A 281 2.04 1.26 -7.72
N GLN A 282 3.15 1.87 -7.29
CA GLN A 282 4.42 1.84 -8.01
C GLN A 282 5.04 0.43 -8.05
N GLU A 283 4.66 -0.44 -7.13
CA GLU A 283 5.04 -1.86 -7.13
C GLU A 283 3.94 -2.75 -7.72
N GLU A 284 2.69 -2.51 -7.31
CA GLU A 284 1.56 -3.37 -7.67
C GLU A 284 1.23 -3.33 -9.17
N ALA A 285 1.18 -2.16 -9.79
CA ALA A 285 0.84 -2.08 -11.21
C ALA A 285 1.91 -2.71 -12.12
N PRO A 286 3.24 -2.47 -11.92
CA PRO A 286 4.27 -3.24 -12.62
C PRO A 286 4.20 -4.74 -12.32
N GLY A 287 3.83 -5.15 -11.09
CA GLY A 287 3.58 -6.55 -10.73
C GLY A 287 2.49 -7.24 -11.56
N LEU A 288 1.57 -6.46 -12.14
CA LEU A 288 0.56 -6.91 -13.11
C LEU A 288 0.98 -6.72 -14.58
N GLY A 289 2.20 -6.24 -14.83
CA GLY A 289 2.69 -5.92 -16.17
C GLY A 289 2.17 -4.59 -16.72
N VAL A 290 1.66 -3.70 -15.86
CA VAL A 290 1.09 -2.40 -16.26
C VAL A 290 2.08 -1.28 -15.97
N PRO A 291 2.46 -0.45 -16.95
CA PRO A 291 3.37 0.68 -16.74
C PRO A 291 2.73 1.76 -15.83
N VAL A 292 3.61 2.48 -15.13
CA VAL A 292 3.20 3.53 -14.17
C VAL A 292 3.86 4.86 -14.51
N LEU A 293 3.09 5.94 -14.45
CA LEU A 293 3.61 7.30 -14.36
C LEU A 293 3.35 7.83 -12.96
N VAL A 294 4.43 8.22 -12.27
CA VAL A 294 4.38 8.70 -10.88
C VAL A 294 4.22 10.21 -10.86
N MET A 295 3.22 10.68 -10.14
CA MET A 295 2.91 12.10 -9.96
C MET A 295 3.50 12.63 -8.66
N ARG A 296 4.80 12.37 -8.43
CA ARG A 296 5.56 12.81 -7.24
C ARG A 296 6.96 13.27 -7.64
N GLU A 297 7.54 14.19 -6.87
CA GLU A 297 8.92 14.65 -7.05
C GLU A 297 9.94 13.68 -6.45
N VAL A 298 9.56 12.98 -5.37
CA VAL A 298 10.44 12.02 -4.66
C VAL A 298 9.72 10.71 -4.45
N THR A 299 10.44 9.60 -4.67
CA THR A 299 9.97 8.25 -4.38
C THR A 299 10.98 7.48 -3.55
N GLU A 300 10.50 6.66 -2.64
CA GLU A 300 11.29 5.67 -1.88
C GLU A 300 11.55 4.37 -2.69
N ARG A 301 11.07 4.28 -3.93
CA ARG A 301 11.13 3.12 -4.83
C ARG A 301 11.82 3.44 -6.15
N PRO A 302 13.12 3.79 -6.15
CA PRO A 302 13.84 4.18 -7.35
C PRO A 302 14.06 3.01 -8.33
N GLU A 303 13.89 1.77 -7.89
CA GLU A 303 14.11 0.56 -8.70
C GLU A 303 13.15 0.49 -9.89
N GLY A 304 11.90 0.92 -9.72
CA GLY A 304 10.93 1.00 -10.81
C GLY A 304 11.35 1.96 -11.92
N LEU A 305 11.99 3.08 -11.54
CA LEU A 305 12.58 4.03 -12.49
C LEU A 305 13.77 3.41 -13.22
N ALA A 306 14.68 2.75 -12.49
CA ALA A 306 15.85 2.09 -13.05
C ALA A 306 15.46 0.94 -14.01
N ALA A 307 14.39 0.20 -13.69
CA ALA A 307 13.84 -0.87 -14.52
C ALA A 307 13.02 -0.35 -15.72
N GLY A 308 12.69 0.94 -15.78
CA GLY A 308 11.90 1.53 -16.86
C GLY A 308 10.40 1.18 -16.82
N THR A 309 9.93 0.56 -15.74
CA THR A 309 8.50 0.23 -15.53
C THR A 309 7.72 1.37 -14.91
N VAL A 310 8.44 2.33 -14.32
CA VAL A 310 7.94 3.54 -13.67
C VAL A 310 8.62 4.76 -14.27
N ARG A 311 7.89 5.86 -14.43
CA ARG A 311 8.42 7.16 -14.86
C ARG A 311 7.79 8.29 -14.06
#